data_3f9b11e53ee39a9c5d384711bc94860f
#
_entry.id   3f9b11e53ee39a9c5d384711bc94860f
#
_cell.length_a   1.000
_cell.length_b   1.000
_cell.length_c   1.000
_cell.angle_alpha   90.00
_cell.angle_beta   90.00
_cell.angle_gamma   90.00
#
_symmetry.space_group_name_H-M   'P 1'
#
loop_
_entity.id
_entity.type
_entity.pdbx_description
1 polymer ?
#
loop_
_entity_poly.entity_id
_entity_poly.type
_entity_poly.pdbx_seq_one_letter_code
_entity_poly.pdbx_strand_id
1 'polypeptide(L)'
;MRPRSPGAVLAPGYEVVAHLARSNVLDVYHVWSEARNCHCVAKVLKPDHRRSTSARRRLLAEGALLESCVHPGIVRGYETVRSPEPVVVMETLGGETVAHLIERRELKAAELAFLGLQLASAAGYLHDRGIVHLDLKPSNVIADRGRAKVIDLSLARAPGRIKAGVGTWCYMAPEQARAGEVGPPADVWGIGIVLFSAVAGDTPFGDSDEEYPQLHMRAPAVSTERKRLPRALSAAIDACLEPDPASRPTLAQLRTRLEPVAGARG
;
A
#
# COMPACT_ATOMS: atom_id res chain seq x y z
N MET A 1 -2.97 1.09 -26.43
CA MET A 1 -2.91 2.55 -26.67
C MET A 1 -1.77 3.16 -25.88
N ARG A 2 -1.13 4.24 -26.39
CA ARG A 2 -0.06 4.96 -25.69
C ARG A 2 -0.64 5.85 -24.58
N PRO A 3 0.12 6.16 -23.50
CA PRO A 3 -0.23 7.17 -22.51
C PRO A 3 -0.42 8.56 -23.16
N ARG A 4 -1.11 9.46 -22.47
CA ARG A 4 -1.22 10.86 -22.90
C ARG A 4 0.14 11.54 -22.80
N SER A 5 0.46 12.39 -23.79
CA SER A 5 1.72 13.14 -23.84
C SER A 5 1.69 14.33 -22.89
N PRO A 6 2.86 14.85 -22.47
CA PRO A 6 2.97 16.13 -21.79
C PRO A 6 2.25 17.25 -22.58
N GLY A 7 1.62 18.19 -21.90
CA GLY A 7 0.78 19.25 -22.44
C GLY A 7 -0.66 18.85 -22.77
N ALA A 8 -1.01 17.57 -22.71
CA ALA A 8 -2.38 17.13 -22.93
C ALA A 8 -3.28 17.45 -21.72
N VAL A 9 -4.48 17.95 -21.97
CA VAL A 9 -5.50 18.16 -20.94
C VAL A 9 -6.03 16.79 -20.49
N LEU A 10 -5.87 16.45 -19.22
CA LEU A 10 -6.36 15.22 -18.62
C LEU A 10 -7.84 15.35 -18.19
N ALA A 11 -8.15 16.45 -17.54
CA ALA A 11 -9.46 16.91 -17.13
C ALA A 11 -9.45 18.46 -17.11
N PRO A 12 -10.59 19.16 -17.04
CA PRO A 12 -10.60 20.61 -16.92
C PRO A 12 -9.73 21.11 -15.76
N GLY A 13 -8.77 22.00 -16.05
CA GLY A 13 -7.81 22.54 -15.09
C GLY A 13 -6.65 21.59 -14.70
N TYR A 14 -6.48 20.43 -15.40
CA TYR A 14 -5.39 19.49 -15.17
C TYR A 14 -4.64 19.16 -16.47
N GLU A 15 -3.40 19.63 -16.56
CA GLU A 15 -2.50 19.37 -17.67
C GLU A 15 -1.48 18.29 -17.33
N VAL A 16 -1.24 17.35 -18.24
CA VAL A 16 -0.25 16.28 -18.09
C VAL A 16 1.16 16.87 -18.15
N VAL A 17 1.93 16.62 -17.08
CA VAL A 17 3.37 16.92 -17.03
C VAL A 17 4.19 15.69 -17.42
N ALA A 18 3.84 14.52 -16.85
CA ALA A 18 4.52 13.26 -17.15
C ALA A 18 3.60 12.07 -16.90
N HIS A 19 3.85 10.96 -17.57
CA HIS A 19 3.27 9.66 -17.23
C HIS A 19 4.16 8.98 -16.18
N LEU A 20 3.61 8.62 -15.03
CA LEU A 20 4.35 8.04 -13.91
C LEU A 20 4.31 6.52 -13.90
N ALA A 21 3.13 5.93 -14.08
CA ALA A 21 2.96 4.49 -13.99
C ALA A 21 1.73 4.01 -14.77
N ARG A 22 1.76 2.74 -15.15
CA ARG A 22 0.65 2.04 -15.80
C ARG A 22 0.41 0.69 -15.12
N SER A 23 -0.82 0.47 -14.68
CA SER A 23 -1.28 -0.84 -14.24
C SER A 23 -2.10 -1.54 -15.33
N ASN A 24 -2.70 -2.69 -15.00
CA ASN A 24 -3.61 -3.36 -15.92
C ASN A 24 -4.83 -2.49 -16.30
N VAL A 25 -5.31 -1.63 -15.40
CA VAL A 25 -6.57 -0.88 -15.52
C VAL A 25 -6.37 0.63 -15.55
N LEU A 26 -5.34 1.15 -14.88
CA LEU A 26 -5.13 2.58 -14.63
C LEU A 26 -3.84 3.09 -15.26
N ASP A 27 -3.87 4.34 -15.66
CA ASP A 27 -2.71 5.20 -15.86
C ASP A 27 -2.60 6.21 -14.72
N VAL A 28 -1.37 6.46 -14.27
CA VAL A 28 -1.05 7.46 -13.26
C VAL A 28 -0.19 8.55 -13.89
N TYR A 29 -0.58 9.79 -13.70
CA TYR A 29 0.09 10.95 -14.28
C TYR A 29 0.53 11.94 -13.21
N HIS A 30 1.65 12.58 -13.44
CA HIS A 30 2.02 13.84 -12.85
C HIS A 30 1.33 14.95 -13.64
N VAL A 31 0.56 15.78 -12.97
CA VAL A 31 -0.24 16.83 -13.61
C VAL A 31 0.00 18.18 -12.94
N TRP A 32 -0.17 19.25 -13.71
CA TRP A 32 -0.29 20.61 -13.18
C TRP A 32 -1.75 20.91 -12.89
N SER A 33 -2.06 21.43 -11.73
CA SER A 33 -3.40 21.91 -11.36
C SER A 33 -3.46 23.43 -11.43
N GLU A 34 -4.25 23.97 -12.34
CA GLU A 34 -4.44 25.43 -12.48
C GLU A 34 -5.05 26.04 -11.22
N ALA A 35 -6.13 25.44 -10.71
CA ALA A 35 -6.84 25.97 -9.55
C ALA A 35 -6.01 25.96 -8.26
N ARG A 36 -5.07 25.00 -8.12
CA ARG A 36 -4.21 24.85 -6.94
C ARG A 36 -2.84 25.47 -7.12
N ASN A 37 -2.51 25.86 -8.35
CA ASN A 37 -1.20 26.38 -8.74
C ASN A 37 -0.04 25.48 -8.24
N CYS A 38 -0.20 24.16 -8.37
CA CYS A 38 0.79 23.18 -7.95
C CYS A 38 0.70 21.88 -8.75
N HIS A 39 1.76 21.07 -8.61
CA HIS A 39 1.79 19.71 -9.13
C HIS A 39 0.91 18.78 -8.30
N CYS A 40 0.20 17.89 -8.99
CA CYS A 40 -0.63 16.84 -8.41
C CYS A 40 -0.32 15.49 -9.07
N VAL A 41 -0.79 14.42 -8.46
CA VAL A 41 -0.87 13.08 -9.08
C VAL A 41 -2.31 12.80 -9.45
N ALA A 42 -2.54 12.28 -10.65
CA ALA A 42 -3.86 11.94 -11.14
C ALA A 42 -3.94 10.47 -11.59
N LYS A 43 -4.91 9.71 -11.07
CA LYS A 43 -5.25 8.35 -11.53
C LYS A 43 -6.43 8.42 -12.50
N VAL A 44 -6.32 7.73 -13.63
CA VAL A 44 -7.37 7.64 -14.65
C VAL A 44 -7.50 6.22 -15.17
N LEU A 45 -8.65 5.88 -15.76
CA LEU A 45 -8.81 4.61 -16.46
C LEU A 45 -8.01 4.63 -17.78
N LYS A 46 -7.36 3.50 -18.07
CA LYS A 46 -6.78 3.27 -19.39
C LYS A 46 -7.87 3.33 -20.47
N PRO A 47 -7.53 3.71 -21.71
CA PRO A 47 -8.50 3.85 -22.79
C PRO A 47 -9.35 2.61 -23.04
N ASP A 48 -8.77 1.42 -22.93
CA ASP A 48 -9.43 0.11 -23.09
C ASP A 48 -10.38 -0.23 -21.93
N HIS A 49 -10.22 0.42 -20.77
CA HIS A 49 -11.06 0.23 -19.58
C HIS A 49 -12.10 1.33 -19.32
N ARG A 50 -12.15 2.39 -20.14
CA ARG A 50 -13.08 3.54 -19.96
C ARG A 50 -14.56 3.13 -19.96
N ARG A 51 -14.93 2.08 -20.72
CA ARG A 51 -16.30 1.55 -20.78
C ARG A 51 -16.61 0.53 -19.68
N SER A 52 -15.63 0.12 -18.88
CA SER A 52 -15.83 -0.83 -17.78
C SER A 52 -16.53 -0.15 -16.61
N THR A 53 -17.79 -0.49 -16.37
CA THR A 53 -18.58 0.04 -15.25
C THR A 53 -17.99 -0.36 -13.91
N SER A 54 -17.40 -1.55 -13.81
CA SER A 54 -16.75 -2.03 -12.58
C SER A 54 -15.46 -1.27 -12.28
N ALA A 55 -14.62 -1.03 -13.30
CA ALA A 55 -13.38 -0.25 -13.14
C ALA A 55 -13.71 1.22 -12.78
N ARG A 56 -14.71 1.82 -13.45
CA ARG A 56 -15.18 3.16 -13.15
C ARG A 56 -15.68 3.28 -11.71
N ARG A 57 -16.54 2.34 -11.27
CA ARG A 57 -17.07 2.34 -9.89
C ARG A 57 -15.94 2.21 -8.87
N ARG A 58 -14.94 1.36 -9.12
CA ARG A 58 -13.79 1.17 -8.22
C ARG A 58 -12.96 2.44 -8.09
N LEU A 59 -12.62 3.09 -9.20
CA LEU A 59 -11.84 4.34 -9.18
C LEU A 59 -12.60 5.48 -8.47
N LEU A 60 -13.91 5.60 -8.70
CA LEU A 60 -14.74 6.58 -8.00
C LEU A 60 -14.86 6.30 -6.50
N ALA A 61 -14.93 5.03 -6.10
CA ALA A 61 -14.96 4.65 -4.69
C ALA A 61 -13.63 4.95 -4.00
N GLU A 62 -12.49 4.66 -4.66
CA GLU A 62 -11.17 5.02 -4.17
C GLU A 62 -11.03 6.54 -3.98
N GLY A 63 -11.44 7.33 -4.98
CA GLY A 63 -11.39 8.79 -4.90
C GLY A 63 -12.21 9.34 -3.73
N ALA A 64 -13.46 8.89 -3.57
CA ALA A 64 -14.33 9.29 -2.46
C ALA A 64 -13.72 8.93 -1.09
N LEU A 65 -13.09 7.76 -0.99
CA LEU A 65 -12.41 7.34 0.22
C LEU A 65 -11.20 8.22 0.52
N LEU A 66 -10.34 8.48 -0.47
CA LEU A 66 -9.16 9.34 -0.32
C LEU A 66 -9.53 10.78 0.07
N GLU A 67 -10.60 11.35 -0.47
CA GLU A 67 -11.10 12.67 -0.10
C GLU A 67 -11.56 12.73 1.37
N SER A 68 -12.11 11.63 1.88
CA SER A 68 -12.57 11.52 3.26
C SER A 68 -11.44 11.26 4.26
N CYS A 69 -10.27 10.81 3.81
CA CYS A 69 -9.14 10.48 4.66
C CYS A 69 -8.32 11.73 5.03
N VAL A 70 -8.14 11.95 6.34
CA VAL A 70 -7.27 13.01 6.88
C VAL A 70 -6.30 12.36 7.86
N HIS A 71 -5.24 11.73 7.33
CA HIS A 71 -4.21 11.07 8.13
C HIS A 71 -2.83 11.28 7.51
N PRO A 72 -1.78 11.62 8.29
CA PRO A 72 -0.44 11.90 7.75
C PRO A 72 0.20 10.70 7.04
N GLY A 73 -0.17 9.47 7.36
CA GLY A 73 0.30 8.22 6.75
C GLY A 73 -0.55 7.75 5.55
N ILE A 74 -1.52 8.53 5.09
CA ILE A 74 -2.31 8.24 3.88
C ILE A 74 -2.17 9.41 2.91
N VAL A 75 -2.02 9.12 1.63
CA VAL A 75 -1.97 10.16 0.59
C VAL A 75 -3.25 10.99 0.61
N ARG A 76 -3.12 12.31 0.51
CA ARG A 76 -4.29 13.19 0.51
C ARG A 76 -4.96 13.20 -0.85
N GLY A 77 -6.23 12.79 -0.90
CA GLY A 77 -7.11 13.04 -2.03
C GLY A 77 -7.56 14.51 -2.04
N TYR A 78 -7.48 15.15 -3.19
CA TYR A 78 -7.92 16.52 -3.37
C TYR A 78 -9.33 16.59 -3.94
N GLU A 79 -9.60 15.83 -5.00
CA GLU A 79 -10.91 15.76 -5.62
C GLU A 79 -11.04 14.57 -6.57
N THR A 80 -12.27 14.21 -6.87
CA THR A 80 -12.62 13.20 -7.88
C THR A 80 -13.48 13.84 -8.96
N VAL A 81 -12.90 14.10 -10.11
CA VAL A 81 -13.65 14.50 -11.31
C VAL A 81 -14.45 13.28 -11.79
N ARG A 82 -15.78 13.42 -11.94
CA ARG A 82 -16.67 12.27 -12.21
C ARG A 82 -17.03 12.11 -13.68
N SER A 83 -17.02 13.20 -14.44
CA SER A 83 -17.50 13.25 -15.83
C SER A 83 -16.59 14.17 -16.68
N PRO A 84 -16.38 13.87 -17.97
CA PRO A 84 -16.85 12.68 -18.69
C PRO A 84 -16.13 11.39 -18.30
N GLU A 85 -14.85 11.47 -17.92
CA GLU A 85 -14.04 10.35 -17.46
C GLU A 85 -13.66 10.55 -15.98
N PRO A 86 -13.66 9.50 -15.15
CA PRO A 86 -13.26 9.62 -13.76
C PRO A 86 -11.75 9.92 -13.65
N VAL A 87 -11.40 10.94 -12.88
CA VAL A 87 -10.03 11.30 -12.52
C VAL A 87 -9.96 11.49 -11.02
N VAL A 88 -9.11 10.73 -10.34
CA VAL A 88 -8.81 10.93 -8.93
C VAL A 88 -7.54 11.76 -8.81
N VAL A 89 -7.65 12.93 -8.19
CA VAL A 89 -6.53 13.86 -8.01
C VAL A 89 -6.07 13.85 -6.56
N MET A 90 -4.76 13.71 -6.37
CA MET A 90 -4.14 13.61 -5.05
C MET A 90 -2.84 14.41 -4.95
N GLU A 91 -2.33 14.58 -3.74
CA GLU A 91 -1.06 15.25 -3.49
C GLU A 91 0.11 14.59 -4.22
N THR A 92 1.09 15.40 -4.62
CA THR A 92 2.39 14.92 -5.09
C THR A 92 3.31 14.69 -3.91
N LEU A 93 3.98 13.53 -3.88
CA LEU A 93 4.98 13.18 -2.89
C LEU A 93 6.36 13.24 -3.52
N GLY A 94 7.32 13.85 -2.83
CA GLY A 94 8.69 14.01 -3.31
C GLY A 94 9.60 12.80 -3.05
N GLY A 95 9.08 11.80 -2.35
CA GLY A 95 9.81 10.57 -1.99
C GLY A 95 9.72 9.48 -3.06
N GLU A 96 10.22 8.31 -2.71
CA GLU A 96 10.21 7.10 -3.53
C GLU A 96 9.41 5.99 -2.85
N THR A 97 8.95 5.00 -3.60
CA THR A 97 8.28 3.84 -3.01
C THR A 97 9.24 3.04 -2.13
N VAL A 98 8.70 2.39 -1.09
CA VAL A 98 9.52 1.49 -0.26
C VAL A 98 10.12 0.37 -1.12
N ALA A 99 9.42 -0.10 -2.16
CA ALA A 99 9.96 -1.05 -3.12
C ALA A 99 11.26 -0.55 -3.76
N HIS A 100 11.25 0.67 -4.30
CA HIS A 100 12.44 1.25 -4.92
C HIS A 100 13.54 1.58 -3.89
N LEU A 101 13.16 2.04 -2.69
CA LEU A 101 14.09 2.36 -1.62
C LEU A 101 14.92 1.13 -1.18
N ILE A 102 14.28 -0.04 -1.04
CA ILE A 102 14.95 -1.27 -0.61
C ILE A 102 15.87 -1.87 -1.67
N GLU A 103 15.63 -1.61 -2.95
CA GLU A 103 16.57 -1.97 -4.04
C GLU A 103 17.88 -1.17 -3.94
N ARG A 104 17.85 0.02 -3.37
CA ARG A 104 18.99 0.95 -3.34
C ARG A 104 19.80 0.90 -2.05
N ARG A 105 19.16 0.57 -0.95
CA ARG A 105 19.84 0.50 0.36
C ARG A 105 19.10 -0.35 1.37
N GLU A 106 19.84 -0.89 2.30
CA GLU A 106 19.28 -1.50 3.51
C GLU A 106 18.71 -0.44 4.46
N LEU A 107 17.58 -0.75 5.09
CA LEU A 107 17.03 0.05 6.17
C LEU A 107 17.61 -0.39 7.52
N LYS A 108 17.97 0.58 8.37
CA LYS A 108 18.40 0.31 9.75
C LYS A 108 17.23 -0.21 10.60
N ALA A 109 17.53 -0.90 11.68
CA ALA A 109 16.49 -1.47 12.56
C ALA A 109 15.49 -0.40 13.07
N ALA A 110 15.98 0.79 13.45
CA ALA A 110 15.12 1.90 13.87
C ALA A 110 14.22 2.41 12.73
N GLU A 111 14.73 2.47 11.49
CA GLU A 111 13.94 2.87 10.31
C GLU A 111 12.83 1.85 10.00
N LEU A 112 13.15 0.54 10.09
CA LEU A 112 12.19 -0.55 9.93
C LEU A 112 11.08 -0.49 10.99
N ALA A 113 11.47 -0.33 12.26
CA ALA A 113 10.51 -0.20 13.34
C ALA A 113 9.62 1.04 13.18
N PHE A 114 10.22 2.17 12.77
CA PHE A 114 9.48 3.41 12.52
C PHE A 114 8.53 3.29 11.32
N LEU A 115 8.95 2.63 10.25
CA LEU A 115 8.07 2.28 9.11
C LEU A 115 6.86 1.47 9.58
N GLY A 116 7.09 0.42 10.37
CA GLY A 116 6.03 -0.42 10.92
C GLY A 116 5.04 0.36 11.80
N LEU A 117 5.55 1.28 12.66
CA LEU A 117 4.71 2.15 13.49
C LEU A 117 3.82 3.08 12.65
N GLN A 118 4.36 3.66 11.58
CA GLN A 118 3.61 4.55 10.70
C GLN A 118 2.53 3.78 9.90
N LEU A 119 2.86 2.59 9.39
CA LEU A 119 1.88 1.72 8.73
C LEU A 119 0.78 1.26 9.69
N ALA A 120 1.15 0.86 10.92
CA ALA A 120 0.18 0.51 11.94
C ALA A 120 -0.74 1.69 12.32
N SER A 121 -0.22 2.93 12.29
CA SER A 121 -1.03 4.13 12.51
C SER A 121 -2.00 4.38 11.35
N ALA A 122 -1.55 4.26 10.10
CA ALA A 122 -2.39 4.43 8.91
C ALA A 122 -3.49 3.35 8.82
N ALA A 123 -3.13 2.08 9.05
CA ALA A 123 -4.09 0.97 9.10
C ALA A 123 -5.12 1.16 10.23
N GLY A 124 -4.66 1.54 11.43
CA GLY A 124 -5.55 1.83 12.56
C GLY A 124 -6.58 2.90 12.25
N TYR A 125 -6.15 3.98 11.60
CA TYR A 125 -7.06 5.05 11.16
C TYR A 125 -8.17 4.55 10.20
N LEU A 126 -7.85 3.60 9.30
CA LEU A 126 -8.84 2.97 8.43
C LEU A 126 -9.74 2.02 9.22
N HIS A 127 -9.17 1.20 10.12
CA HIS A 127 -9.91 0.24 10.95
C HIS A 127 -10.94 0.92 11.84
N ASP A 128 -10.60 2.08 12.44
CA ASP A 128 -11.53 2.89 13.24
C ASP A 128 -12.73 3.40 12.44
N ARG A 129 -12.64 3.38 11.10
CA ARG A 129 -13.71 3.73 10.15
C ARG A 129 -14.41 2.51 9.56
N GLY A 130 -14.12 1.32 10.08
CA GLY A 130 -14.67 0.07 9.57
C GLY A 130 -14.14 -0.30 8.18
N ILE A 131 -12.91 0.08 7.84
CA ILE A 131 -12.28 -0.16 6.54
C ILE A 131 -10.99 -0.93 6.74
N VAL A 132 -10.75 -1.95 5.92
CA VAL A 132 -9.47 -2.66 5.78
C VAL A 132 -8.86 -2.37 4.43
N HIS A 133 -7.52 -2.28 4.38
CA HIS A 133 -6.78 -1.86 3.17
C HIS A 133 -6.64 -2.98 2.14
N LEU A 134 -6.23 -4.18 2.55
CA LEU A 134 -6.09 -5.43 1.77
C LEU A 134 -5.02 -5.45 0.67
N ASP A 135 -4.21 -4.40 0.48
CA ASP A 135 -3.11 -4.38 -0.51
C ASP A 135 -1.90 -3.59 0.00
N LEU A 136 -1.56 -3.74 1.29
CA LEU A 136 -0.33 -3.20 1.84
C LEU A 136 0.87 -3.98 1.28
N LYS A 137 1.72 -3.28 0.53
CA LYS A 137 2.95 -3.81 -0.09
C LYS A 137 3.96 -2.69 -0.32
N PRO A 138 5.24 -2.99 -0.52
CA PRO A 138 6.28 -1.98 -0.66
C PRO A 138 6.03 -0.94 -1.75
N SER A 139 5.43 -1.34 -2.88
CA SER A 139 5.11 -0.42 -3.99
C SER A 139 3.91 0.51 -3.73
N ASN A 140 3.09 0.23 -2.69
CA ASN A 140 1.96 1.07 -2.30
C ASN A 140 2.29 1.98 -1.10
N VAL A 141 3.55 2.07 -0.72
CA VAL A 141 4.02 2.95 0.36
C VAL A 141 5.15 3.83 -0.16
N ILE A 142 5.00 5.15 -0.05
CA ILE A 142 6.06 6.11 -0.37
C ILE A 142 6.73 6.56 0.93
N ALA A 143 8.07 6.50 0.94
CA ALA A 143 8.91 7.11 1.96
C ALA A 143 9.22 8.56 1.54
N ASP A 144 8.57 9.53 2.18
CA ASP A 144 8.75 10.95 1.90
C ASP A 144 9.16 11.71 3.16
N ARG A 145 10.39 12.25 3.18
CA ARG A 145 10.93 13.09 4.26
C ARG A 145 10.77 12.46 5.65
N GLY A 146 11.08 11.18 5.77
CA GLY A 146 10.97 10.41 7.02
C GLY A 146 9.55 9.98 7.39
N ARG A 147 8.59 10.14 6.48
CA ARG A 147 7.21 9.66 6.65
C ARG A 147 6.89 8.59 5.62
N ALA A 148 6.20 7.55 6.06
CA ALA A 148 5.60 6.55 5.17
C ALA A 148 4.16 6.96 4.86
N LYS A 149 3.82 7.02 3.57
CA LYS A 149 2.46 7.31 3.10
C LYS A 149 1.94 6.20 2.21
N VAL A 150 0.81 5.65 2.58
CA VAL A 150 0.04 4.70 1.76
C VAL A 150 -0.62 5.47 0.62
N ILE A 151 -0.46 5.02 -0.64
CA ILE A 151 -0.84 5.76 -1.85
C ILE A 151 -1.96 5.12 -2.68
N ASP A 152 -2.46 3.97 -2.27
CA ASP A 152 -3.49 3.23 -3.02
C ASP A 152 -4.53 2.64 -2.07
N LEU A 153 -5.79 3.03 -2.23
CA LEU A 153 -6.93 2.50 -1.49
C LEU A 153 -7.93 1.76 -2.41
N SER A 154 -7.49 1.34 -3.59
CA SER A 154 -8.37 0.73 -4.62
C SER A 154 -9.02 -0.58 -4.21
N LEU A 155 -8.44 -1.30 -3.24
CA LEU A 155 -8.99 -2.53 -2.65
C LEU A 155 -9.59 -2.33 -1.26
N ALA A 156 -9.44 -1.13 -0.69
CA ALA A 156 -9.93 -0.82 0.64
C ALA A 156 -11.46 -0.94 0.73
N ARG A 157 -11.96 -1.61 1.78
CA ARG A 157 -13.38 -1.94 1.93
C ARG A 157 -13.74 -2.29 3.37
N ALA A 158 -15.02 -2.41 3.65
CA ALA A 158 -15.49 -2.97 4.92
C ALA A 158 -15.01 -4.42 5.10
N PRO A 159 -14.69 -4.84 6.34
CA PRO A 159 -14.43 -6.23 6.68
C PRO A 159 -15.57 -7.14 6.22
N GLY A 160 -15.28 -8.41 5.98
CA GLY A 160 -16.25 -9.41 5.61
C GLY A 160 -15.74 -10.37 4.53
N ARG A 161 -16.64 -11.17 3.98
CA ARG A 161 -16.28 -12.20 3.01
C ARG A 161 -15.92 -11.61 1.64
N ILE A 162 -14.84 -12.09 1.06
CA ILE A 162 -14.34 -11.66 -0.26
C ILE A 162 -14.23 -12.86 -1.21
N LYS A 163 -14.06 -12.57 -2.51
CA LYS A 163 -13.66 -13.58 -3.50
C LYS A 163 -12.18 -13.89 -3.32
N ALA A 164 -11.75 -15.10 -3.72
CA ALA A 164 -10.34 -15.46 -3.76
C ALA A 164 -9.54 -14.50 -4.62
N GLY A 165 -8.27 -14.26 -4.24
CA GLY A 165 -7.33 -13.48 -5.04
C GLY A 165 -7.59 -11.97 -5.04
N VAL A 166 -8.31 -11.43 -4.06
CA VAL A 166 -8.40 -9.98 -3.86
C VAL A 166 -7.15 -9.50 -3.13
N GLY A 167 -6.26 -8.85 -3.84
CA GLY A 167 -4.93 -8.40 -3.38
C GLY A 167 -3.88 -8.62 -4.47
N THR A 168 -2.63 -8.48 -4.10
CA THR A 168 -1.49 -8.78 -4.97
C THR A 168 -0.93 -10.16 -4.61
N TRP A 169 -0.80 -11.04 -5.60
CA TRP A 169 -0.52 -12.47 -5.49
C TRP A 169 0.40 -12.89 -4.32
N CYS A 170 1.66 -12.52 -4.31
CA CYS A 170 2.63 -12.93 -3.28
C CYS A 170 2.63 -12.06 -2.01
N TYR A 171 1.76 -11.04 -1.93
CA TYR A 171 1.66 -10.13 -0.79
C TYR A 171 0.40 -10.34 0.05
N MET A 172 -0.66 -10.90 -0.54
CA MET A 172 -1.94 -11.06 0.13
C MET A 172 -1.88 -12.08 1.29
N ALA A 173 -2.72 -11.87 2.29
CA ALA A 173 -2.86 -12.79 3.40
C ALA A 173 -3.52 -14.11 2.98
N PRO A 174 -3.26 -15.24 3.68
CA PRO A 174 -3.85 -16.54 3.36
C PRO A 174 -5.38 -16.53 3.26
N GLU A 175 -6.06 -15.79 4.12
CA GLU A 175 -7.52 -15.65 4.08
C GLU A 175 -8.03 -14.91 2.85
N GLN A 176 -7.23 -14.00 2.27
CA GLN A 176 -7.54 -13.33 1.00
C GLN A 176 -7.41 -14.31 -0.17
N ALA A 177 -6.39 -15.16 -0.15
CA ALA A 177 -6.17 -16.19 -1.17
C ALA A 177 -7.27 -17.26 -1.16
N ARG A 178 -7.79 -17.65 0.02
CA ARG A 178 -8.83 -18.69 0.19
C ARG A 178 -10.28 -18.25 -0.04
N ALA A 179 -10.56 -17.00 -0.40
CA ALA A 179 -11.92 -16.45 -0.38
C ALA A 179 -12.56 -16.46 1.02
N GLY A 180 -11.77 -16.15 2.04
CA GLY A 180 -12.19 -16.16 3.44
C GLY A 180 -12.85 -14.86 3.88
N GLU A 181 -13.07 -14.77 5.18
CA GLU A 181 -13.43 -13.54 5.86
C GLU A 181 -12.17 -12.71 6.11
N VAL A 182 -12.17 -11.46 5.66
CA VAL A 182 -11.06 -10.53 5.85
C VAL A 182 -11.41 -9.45 6.87
N GLY A 183 -10.43 -9.04 7.62
CA GLY A 183 -10.54 -8.02 8.65
C GLY A 183 -9.18 -7.38 8.95
N PRO A 184 -9.08 -6.62 10.05
CA PRO A 184 -7.83 -6.01 10.50
C PRO A 184 -6.59 -6.90 10.47
N PRO A 185 -6.65 -8.22 10.78
CA PRO A 185 -5.48 -9.09 10.69
C PRO A 185 -4.87 -9.22 9.29
N ALA A 186 -5.65 -9.02 8.22
CA ALA A 186 -5.12 -9.05 6.85
C ALA A 186 -4.16 -7.86 6.60
N ASP A 187 -4.45 -6.69 7.17
CA ASP A 187 -3.55 -5.53 7.07
C ASP A 187 -2.32 -5.69 7.97
N VAL A 188 -2.43 -6.38 9.10
CA VAL A 188 -1.27 -6.75 9.94
C VAL A 188 -0.32 -7.66 9.16
N TRP A 189 -0.84 -8.65 8.42
CA TRP A 189 -0.05 -9.43 7.48
C TRP A 189 0.64 -8.53 6.44
N GLY A 190 -0.09 -7.63 5.80
CA GLY A 190 0.47 -6.69 4.82
C GLY A 190 1.60 -5.83 5.41
N ILE A 191 1.48 -5.36 6.67
CA ILE A 191 2.56 -4.68 7.38
C ILE A 191 3.77 -5.62 7.54
N GLY A 192 3.55 -6.87 7.93
CA GLY A 192 4.58 -7.90 8.04
C GLY A 192 5.32 -8.11 6.71
N ILE A 193 4.58 -8.20 5.61
CA ILE A 193 5.15 -8.31 4.26
C ILE A 193 6.01 -7.10 3.90
N VAL A 194 5.55 -5.88 4.15
CA VAL A 194 6.35 -4.67 3.88
C VAL A 194 7.65 -4.67 4.67
N LEU A 195 7.59 -5.02 5.96
CA LEU A 195 8.76 -5.06 6.83
C LEU A 195 9.71 -6.21 6.47
N PHE A 196 9.17 -7.40 6.16
CA PHE A 196 9.98 -8.53 5.69
C PHE A 196 10.71 -8.16 4.41
N SER A 197 9.99 -7.64 3.40
CA SER A 197 10.60 -7.22 2.13
C SER A 197 11.66 -6.12 2.34
N ALA A 198 11.45 -5.22 3.30
CA ALA A 198 12.43 -4.18 3.62
C ALA A 198 13.69 -4.72 4.33
N VAL A 199 13.65 -5.95 4.85
CA VAL A 199 14.82 -6.66 5.42
C VAL A 199 15.50 -7.53 4.38
N ALA A 200 14.72 -8.33 3.63
CA ALA A 200 15.20 -9.36 2.72
C ALA A 200 15.50 -8.84 1.29
N GLY A 201 14.91 -7.69 0.92
CA GLY A 201 14.97 -7.18 -0.45
C GLY A 201 13.86 -7.73 -1.37
N ASP A 202 13.17 -8.77 -0.93
CA ASP A 202 12.06 -9.41 -1.67
C ASP A 202 10.97 -9.92 -0.71
N THR A 203 9.83 -10.31 -1.27
CA THR A 203 8.72 -10.93 -0.53
C THR A 203 9.09 -12.35 -0.09
N PRO A 204 8.56 -12.83 1.06
CA PRO A 204 8.85 -14.19 1.55
C PRO A 204 8.36 -15.32 0.63
N PHE A 205 7.60 -14.98 -0.42
CA PHE A 205 6.96 -15.94 -1.32
C PHE A 205 7.30 -15.71 -2.80
N GLY A 206 8.27 -14.81 -3.12
CA GLY A 206 8.59 -14.37 -4.48
C GLY A 206 9.13 -15.46 -5.42
N ASP A 207 9.88 -16.41 -4.86
CA ASP A 207 10.55 -17.48 -5.63
C ASP A 207 9.66 -18.71 -5.88
N SER A 208 8.38 -18.66 -5.48
CA SER A 208 7.48 -19.81 -5.65
C SER A 208 6.72 -19.74 -6.98
N ASP A 209 6.71 -20.86 -7.72
CA ASP A 209 5.87 -21.04 -8.90
C ASP A 209 4.42 -21.46 -8.57
N GLU A 210 4.11 -21.66 -7.28
CA GLU A 210 2.78 -22.07 -6.84
C GLU A 210 1.79 -20.89 -6.87
N GLU A 211 0.56 -21.16 -7.28
CA GLU A 211 -0.54 -20.22 -7.10
C GLU A 211 -0.88 -20.11 -5.60
N TYR A 212 -0.67 -18.93 -5.02
CA TYR A 212 -0.87 -18.65 -3.59
C TYR A 212 0.03 -19.47 -2.65
N PRO A 213 1.36 -19.34 -2.72
CA PRO A 213 2.30 -20.11 -1.90
C PRO A 213 2.07 -19.97 -0.39
N GLN A 214 1.58 -18.82 0.07
CA GLN A 214 1.22 -18.55 1.46
C GLN A 214 0.11 -19.47 2.02
N LEU A 215 -0.56 -20.26 1.17
CA LEU A 215 -1.52 -21.29 1.60
C LEU A 215 -0.84 -22.59 2.03
N HIS A 216 0.36 -22.85 1.52
CA HIS A 216 1.07 -24.12 1.66
C HIS A 216 2.40 -23.96 2.38
N MET A 217 2.95 -22.75 2.42
CA MET A 217 4.24 -22.43 3.02
C MET A 217 4.08 -21.38 4.13
N ARG A 218 4.93 -21.48 5.15
CA ARG A 218 5.14 -20.38 6.10
C ARG A 218 6.20 -19.44 5.57
N ALA A 219 6.06 -18.16 5.87
CA ALA A 219 7.15 -17.21 5.66
C ALA A 219 8.40 -17.70 6.43
N PRO A 220 9.61 -17.64 5.84
CA PRO A 220 10.83 -17.91 6.57
C PRO A 220 10.99 -16.91 7.72
N ALA A 221 11.70 -17.29 8.78
CA ALA A 221 12.00 -16.36 9.86
C ALA A 221 12.86 -15.21 9.33
N VAL A 222 12.46 -13.97 9.56
CA VAL A 222 13.18 -12.79 9.03
C VAL A 222 14.63 -12.71 9.53
N SER A 223 14.95 -13.35 10.64
CA SER A 223 16.32 -13.47 11.17
C SER A 223 17.25 -14.33 10.30
N THR A 224 16.70 -15.17 9.40
CA THR A 224 17.50 -15.93 8.41
C THR A 224 17.98 -15.02 7.31
N GLU A 225 17.20 -14.01 6.94
CA GLU A 225 17.53 -13.03 5.90
C GLU A 225 18.60 -12.02 6.40
N ARG A 226 18.49 -11.63 7.68
CA ARG A 226 19.40 -10.65 8.27
C ARG A 226 19.72 -10.96 9.73
N LYS A 227 20.86 -11.64 9.96
CA LYS A 227 21.32 -12.14 11.26
C LYS A 227 21.50 -11.09 12.36
N ARG A 228 21.74 -9.81 12.02
CA ARG A 228 22.03 -8.73 12.98
C ARG A 228 20.80 -7.87 13.33
N LEU A 229 19.60 -8.32 13.01
CA LEU A 229 18.39 -7.62 13.45
C LEU A 229 18.18 -7.78 14.97
N PRO A 230 17.71 -6.75 15.67
CA PRO A 230 17.26 -6.91 17.05
C PRO A 230 16.20 -7.99 17.16
N ARG A 231 16.34 -8.90 18.13
CA ARG A 231 15.42 -10.03 18.33
C ARG A 231 13.95 -9.59 18.49
N ALA A 232 13.73 -8.46 19.16
CA ALA A 232 12.39 -7.89 19.31
C ALA A 232 11.75 -7.50 17.98
N LEU A 233 12.53 -6.92 17.05
CA LEU A 233 12.08 -6.56 15.72
C LEU A 233 11.78 -7.78 14.86
N SER A 234 12.71 -8.77 14.83
CA SER A 234 12.51 -10.02 14.10
C SER A 234 11.23 -10.73 14.56
N ALA A 235 11.06 -10.91 15.87
CA ALA A 235 9.87 -11.54 16.44
C ALA A 235 8.57 -10.76 16.16
N ALA A 236 8.64 -9.42 16.06
CA ALA A 236 7.48 -8.61 15.70
C ALA A 236 7.07 -8.80 14.24
N ILE A 237 8.05 -8.87 13.32
CA ILE A 237 7.81 -9.12 11.89
C ILE A 237 7.25 -10.53 11.69
N ASP A 238 7.92 -11.55 12.24
CA ASP A 238 7.51 -12.95 12.10
C ASP A 238 6.08 -13.17 12.63
N ALA A 239 5.73 -12.55 13.76
CA ALA A 239 4.37 -12.63 14.32
C ALA A 239 3.29 -12.03 13.41
N CYS A 240 3.61 -11.01 12.60
CA CYS A 240 2.67 -10.47 11.62
C CYS A 240 2.37 -11.46 10.48
N LEU A 241 3.31 -12.36 10.19
CA LEU A 241 3.25 -13.34 9.11
C LEU A 241 2.77 -14.74 9.57
N GLU A 242 2.09 -14.81 10.72
CA GLU A 242 1.41 -16.04 11.12
C GLU A 242 0.25 -16.36 10.16
N PRO A 243 0.19 -17.62 9.63
CA PRO A 243 -0.86 -18.01 8.68
C PRO A 243 -2.28 -17.87 9.24
N ASP A 244 -2.47 -18.19 10.52
CA ASP A 244 -3.75 -18.00 11.20
C ASP A 244 -3.94 -16.51 11.58
N PRO A 245 -4.98 -15.83 11.05
CA PRO A 245 -5.26 -14.44 11.39
C PRO A 245 -5.42 -14.17 12.90
N ALA A 246 -5.95 -15.12 13.65
CA ALA A 246 -6.15 -14.98 15.09
C ALA A 246 -4.85 -15.02 15.91
N SER A 247 -3.80 -15.60 15.33
CA SER A 247 -2.46 -15.70 15.96
C SER A 247 -1.61 -14.45 15.71
N ARG A 248 -2.03 -13.56 14.81
CA ARG A 248 -1.32 -12.29 14.53
C ARG A 248 -1.53 -11.27 15.66
N PRO A 249 -0.56 -10.40 15.92
CA PRO A 249 -0.73 -9.31 16.88
C PRO A 249 -1.81 -8.34 16.44
N THR A 250 -2.49 -7.70 17.37
CA THR A 250 -3.25 -6.49 17.09
C THR A 250 -2.30 -5.35 16.73
N LEU A 251 -2.79 -4.29 16.07
CA LEU A 251 -1.98 -3.10 15.78
C LEU A 251 -1.41 -2.45 17.06
N ALA A 252 -2.15 -2.48 18.16
CA ALA A 252 -1.68 -1.99 19.46
C ALA A 252 -0.50 -2.84 20.00
N GLN A 253 -0.61 -4.16 19.94
CA GLN A 253 0.47 -5.08 20.34
C GLN A 253 1.69 -4.94 19.43
N LEU A 254 1.50 -4.78 18.11
CA LEU A 254 2.58 -4.54 17.17
C LEU A 254 3.32 -3.24 17.50
N ARG A 255 2.60 -2.15 17.75
CA ARG A 255 3.19 -0.87 18.16
C ARG A 255 4.05 -0.99 19.41
N THR A 256 3.51 -1.61 20.47
CA THR A 256 4.25 -1.85 21.73
C THR A 256 5.56 -2.60 21.50
N ARG A 257 5.61 -3.55 20.56
CA ARG A 257 6.83 -4.30 20.22
C ARG A 257 7.84 -3.46 19.42
N LEU A 258 7.38 -2.54 18.57
CA LEU A 258 8.23 -1.74 17.68
C LEU A 258 8.76 -0.45 18.34
N GLU A 259 8.00 0.16 19.25
CA GLU A 259 8.37 1.44 19.90
C GLU A 259 9.77 1.44 20.55
N PRO A 260 10.17 0.41 21.31
CA PRO A 260 11.52 0.38 21.91
C PRO A 260 12.63 0.35 20.86
N VAL A 261 12.41 -0.31 19.72
CA VAL A 261 13.39 -0.40 18.63
C VAL A 261 13.48 0.91 17.85
N ALA A 262 12.36 1.57 17.63
CA ALA A 262 12.31 2.87 16.95
C ALA A 262 12.94 4.00 17.77
N GLY A 263 12.82 3.92 19.10
CA GLY A 263 13.41 4.89 20.03
C GLY A 263 14.89 4.70 20.30
N ALA A 264 15.45 3.54 19.98
CA ALA A 264 16.88 3.28 20.07
C ALA A 264 17.63 4.05 18.96
N ARG A 265 17.85 5.35 19.19
CA ARG A 265 18.73 6.15 18.34
C ARG A 265 20.17 5.64 18.52
N GLY A 266 20.68 4.98 17.47
CA GLY A 266 22.09 4.62 17.38
C GLY A 266 22.96 5.85 17.12
#